data_20153740ec62cfc171c143aadebd5cac
#
_entry.id   20153740ec62cfc171c143aadebd5cac
#
_cell.length_a   1.000
_cell.length_b   1.000
_cell.length_c   1.000
_cell.angle_alpha   90.00
_cell.angle_beta   90.00
_cell.angle_gamma   90.00
#
_symmetry.space_group_name_H-M   'P 1'
#
loop_
_entity.id
_entity.type
_entity.pdbx_description
1 polymer ?
#
loop_
_entity_poly.entity_id
_entity_poly.type
_entity_poly.pdbx_seq_one_letter_code
_entity_poly.pdbx_strand_id
1 'polypeptide(L)'
;MRRNWGHRLLAFWGLTLCLGIIPGLARATDIDTIRIWPDSNRTRVVFDLSTAPSYDSFRLDSPERLVLDLKGGRLNAKLSDLKFDSPQLKRIRSSQPPKAGTLRLVLDLKQPASHKVFKLGPKGNYGHRLVIDLMAASSGKPVAKSSQPKPGRKVVIAIDAGHGGKDPGSIGPSGTYEKNVVLPIARKLRDKINAAPGFEAIMVRSGDYFVSLDRRSELAREKRADLLLSIHADAFTSPQPKGASVWVLSKRRANSEMGRWLEKDDKLSELRGIGEVISASGSDDPHLQRTFLDLARENSMVESQAIAEQMLRRIGKITKLHKQAPQHASLAVLKSPDFPSLLIETGFISNPSEEKKLRSSAYQNKMADAIVQTVKAYFTDNPPRDALLAQTRTHKVKSGDSLSRIAQKYRVSVAAIRSANRLTSDTIQVGQTLTIPRL
;
A
#
# COMPACT_ATOMS: atom_id res chain seq x y z
N MET A 1 45.28 -84.90 8.61
CA MET A 1 45.37 -83.46 8.80
C MET A 1 44.02 -82.86 8.43
N ARG A 2 43.16 -82.60 9.38
CA ARG A 2 41.84 -82.01 9.16
C ARG A 2 41.71 -80.74 10.06
N ARG A 3 41.51 -79.60 9.49
CA ARG A 3 41.27 -78.35 10.20
C ARG A 3 39.77 -78.01 10.14
N ASN A 4 39.15 -78.00 11.29
CA ASN A 4 37.76 -77.56 11.52
C ASN A 4 37.66 -76.06 11.46
N TRP A 5 36.69 -75.59 10.74
CA TRP A 5 36.25 -74.18 10.72
C TRP A 5 34.94 -74.05 11.56
N GLY A 6 35.05 -73.34 12.64
CA GLY A 6 33.91 -73.01 13.48
C GLY A 6 33.27 -71.73 13.01
N HIS A 7 31.97 -71.76 12.78
CA HIS A 7 31.13 -70.59 12.48
C HIS A 7 30.91 -69.77 13.77
N ARG A 8 31.29 -68.47 13.74
CA ARG A 8 30.88 -67.49 14.71
C ARG A 8 29.72 -66.63 14.10
N LEU A 9 28.50 -66.83 14.60
CA LEU A 9 27.35 -65.97 14.39
C LEU A 9 27.56 -64.66 15.15
N LEU A 10 27.71 -63.53 14.43
CA LEU A 10 27.67 -62.20 14.98
C LEU A 10 26.20 -61.72 14.95
N ALA A 11 25.58 -61.59 16.10
CA ALA A 11 24.30 -60.99 16.25
C ALA A 11 24.43 -59.45 16.13
N PHE A 12 23.88 -58.85 15.07
CA PHE A 12 23.72 -57.40 14.92
C PHE A 12 22.51 -56.96 15.72
N TRP A 13 22.76 -56.24 16.81
CA TRP A 13 21.74 -55.47 17.53
C TRP A 13 21.48 -54.18 16.77
N GLY A 14 20.36 -54.13 16.07
CA GLY A 14 19.87 -52.90 15.45
C GLY A 14 19.36 -51.94 16.52
N LEU A 15 20.10 -50.87 16.77
CA LEU A 15 19.68 -49.75 17.61
C LEU A 15 18.74 -48.88 16.78
N THR A 16 17.44 -49.12 16.93
CA THR A 16 16.40 -48.25 16.33
C THR A 16 16.35 -46.92 17.09
N LEU A 17 16.96 -45.89 16.52
CA LEU A 17 16.91 -44.52 17.04
C LEU A 17 15.50 -43.95 16.77
N CYS A 18 14.60 -44.05 17.74
CA CYS A 18 13.35 -43.32 17.72
C CYS A 18 13.66 -41.82 17.81
N LEU A 19 13.70 -41.12 16.65
CA LEU A 19 13.59 -39.67 16.62
C LEU A 19 12.20 -39.30 17.16
N GLY A 20 12.12 -39.00 18.45
CA GLY A 20 10.97 -38.39 19.05
C GLY A 20 10.73 -37.02 18.41
N ILE A 21 9.67 -36.88 17.65
CA ILE A 21 9.12 -35.58 17.23
C ILE A 21 8.74 -34.86 18.51
N ILE A 22 9.63 -34.00 18.99
CA ILE A 22 9.31 -33.05 20.08
C ILE A 22 8.24 -32.11 19.49
N PRO A 23 7.00 -32.13 19.96
CA PRO A 23 6.02 -31.16 19.52
C PRO A 23 6.57 -29.79 19.91
N GLY A 24 6.84 -28.97 18.90
CA GLY A 24 7.32 -27.61 19.12
C GLY A 24 6.39 -26.92 20.10
N LEU A 25 6.91 -26.59 21.28
CA LEU A 25 6.23 -25.79 22.29
C LEU A 25 5.79 -24.51 21.59
N ALA A 26 4.49 -24.40 21.28
CA ALA A 26 3.91 -23.18 20.79
C ALA A 26 4.23 -22.07 21.82
N ARG A 27 5.18 -21.20 21.48
CA ARG A 27 5.55 -20.07 22.34
C ARG A 27 4.31 -19.22 22.58
N ALA A 28 4.00 -18.98 23.84
CA ALA A 28 2.94 -18.06 24.22
C ALA A 28 3.20 -16.67 23.59
N THR A 29 2.15 -16.01 23.15
CA THR A 29 2.21 -14.63 22.65
C THR A 29 1.92 -13.70 23.81
N ASP A 30 2.97 -13.12 24.40
CA ASP A 30 2.82 -12.20 25.51
C ASP A 30 2.42 -10.80 25.00
N ILE A 31 1.47 -10.16 25.67
CA ILE A 31 1.15 -8.74 25.49
C ILE A 31 1.91 -7.96 26.56
N ASP A 32 3.00 -7.33 26.14
CA ASP A 32 3.90 -6.63 27.08
C ASP A 32 3.45 -5.20 27.33
N THR A 33 2.92 -4.53 26.31
CA THR A 33 2.46 -3.14 26.40
C THR A 33 1.19 -2.94 25.59
N ILE A 34 0.31 -2.07 26.09
CA ILE A 34 -0.89 -1.62 25.37
C ILE A 34 -0.80 -0.10 25.27
N ARG A 35 -0.83 0.41 24.05
CA ARG A 35 -0.78 1.83 23.76
C ARG A 35 -2.07 2.26 23.08
N ILE A 36 -2.64 3.38 23.51
CA ILE A 36 -3.94 3.86 23.04
C ILE A 36 -3.76 5.30 22.58
N TRP A 37 -4.16 5.57 21.36
CA TRP A 37 -4.18 6.91 20.76
C TRP A 37 -5.60 7.26 20.35
N PRO A 38 -6.31 8.01 21.20
CA PRO A 38 -7.63 8.53 20.88
C PRO A 38 -7.51 9.76 19.96
N ASP A 39 -8.45 9.85 19.01
CA ASP A 39 -8.69 10.99 18.15
C ASP A 39 -10.21 11.17 18.01
N SER A 40 -10.68 12.34 17.63
CA SER A 40 -12.10 12.65 17.46
C SER A 40 -12.85 11.64 16.57
N ASN A 41 -12.21 11.16 15.53
CA ASN A 41 -12.80 10.25 14.55
C ASN A 41 -12.30 8.82 14.65
N ARG A 42 -11.21 8.56 15.38
CA ARG A 42 -10.57 7.25 15.47
C ARG A 42 -9.87 7.07 16.81
N THR A 43 -9.96 5.86 17.36
CA THR A 43 -9.07 5.43 18.44
C THR A 43 -8.23 4.27 17.95
N ARG A 44 -6.91 4.40 17.99
CA ARG A 44 -5.98 3.32 17.71
C ARG A 44 -5.51 2.67 18.99
N VAL A 45 -5.63 1.35 19.05
CA VAL A 45 -5.08 0.51 20.13
C VAL A 45 -3.99 -0.37 19.54
N VAL A 46 -2.81 -0.35 20.13
CA VAL A 46 -1.68 -1.19 19.73
C VAL A 46 -1.27 -2.07 20.87
N PHE A 47 -1.24 -3.36 20.63
CA PHE A 47 -0.71 -4.38 21.51
C PHE A 47 0.70 -4.72 21.04
N ASP A 48 1.71 -4.48 21.86
CA ASP A 48 3.08 -4.92 21.60
C ASP A 48 3.23 -6.37 22.08
N LEU A 49 3.75 -7.24 21.22
CA LEU A 49 3.68 -8.69 21.36
C LEU A 49 5.07 -9.32 21.27
N SER A 50 5.31 -10.36 22.07
CA SER A 50 6.55 -11.12 22.04
C SER A 50 6.72 -11.93 20.76
N THR A 51 5.62 -12.39 20.15
CA THR A 51 5.62 -13.22 18.93
C THR A 51 4.51 -12.78 17.96
N ALA A 52 4.53 -13.30 16.73
CA ALA A 52 3.48 -13.05 15.74
C ALA A 52 2.12 -13.60 16.23
N PRO A 53 1.06 -12.74 16.33
CA PRO A 53 -0.20 -13.17 16.90
C PRO A 53 -1.02 -14.06 15.95
N SER A 54 -1.67 -15.06 16.52
CA SER A 54 -2.82 -15.75 15.93
C SER A 54 -4.07 -15.31 16.68
N TYR A 55 -5.02 -14.67 16.01
CA TYR A 55 -6.17 -14.06 16.64
C TYR A 55 -7.44 -14.21 15.82
N ASP A 56 -8.56 -14.15 16.52
CA ASP A 56 -9.90 -13.95 15.97
C ASP A 56 -10.49 -12.67 16.57
N SER A 57 -11.31 -11.93 15.83
CA SER A 57 -12.00 -10.74 16.34
C SER A 57 -13.43 -10.69 15.84
N PHE A 58 -14.36 -10.28 16.70
CA PHE A 58 -15.78 -10.14 16.37
C PHE A 58 -16.45 -9.06 17.23
N ARG A 59 -17.59 -8.55 16.76
CA ARG A 59 -18.39 -7.56 17.47
C ARG A 59 -19.52 -8.22 18.24
N LEU A 60 -19.90 -7.59 19.33
CA LEU A 60 -21.11 -7.83 20.08
C LEU A 60 -21.84 -6.50 20.26
N ASP A 61 -23.12 -6.51 19.94
CA ASP A 61 -24.00 -5.36 20.14
C ASP A 61 -24.71 -5.47 21.48
N SER A 62 -25.22 -4.35 22.01
CA SER A 62 -26.05 -4.27 23.24
C SER A 62 -25.42 -4.87 24.50
N PRO A 63 -24.38 -4.30 25.10
CA PRO A 63 -23.67 -3.06 24.73
C PRO A 63 -22.63 -3.32 23.62
N GLU A 64 -22.27 -2.26 22.90
CA GLU A 64 -21.25 -2.30 21.84
C GLU A 64 -19.89 -2.72 22.38
N ARG A 65 -19.32 -3.78 21.79
CA ARG A 65 -18.04 -4.36 22.20
C ARG A 65 -17.31 -4.92 21.00
N LEU A 66 -16.00 -4.78 20.97
CA LEU A 66 -15.12 -5.56 20.11
C LEU A 66 -14.40 -6.60 20.96
N VAL A 67 -14.53 -7.86 20.61
CA VAL A 67 -13.87 -8.98 21.28
C VAL A 67 -12.66 -9.41 20.46
N LEU A 68 -11.53 -9.60 21.11
CA LEU A 68 -10.29 -10.08 20.55
C LEU A 68 -9.86 -11.34 21.29
N ASP A 69 -9.76 -12.45 20.56
CA ASP A 69 -9.29 -13.74 21.06
C ASP A 69 -7.88 -14.02 20.52
N LEU A 70 -6.87 -14.02 21.39
CA LEU A 70 -5.49 -14.37 21.05
C LEU A 70 -5.20 -15.82 21.46
N LYS A 71 -4.88 -16.66 20.49
CA LYS A 71 -4.48 -18.06 20.72
C LYS A 71 -3.09 -18.11 21.35
N GLY A 72 -2.95 -18.82 22.46
CA GLY A 72 -1.71 -18.87 23.24
C GLY A 72 -1.32 -17.54 23.89
N GLY A 73 -2.25 -16.55 23.97
CA GLY A 73 -1.97 -15.22 24.50
C GLY A 73 -1.81 -15.20 26.01
N ARG A 74 -0.90 -14.35 26.51
CA ARG A 74 -0.77 -13.97 27.93
C ARG A 74 -0.76 -12.45 28.05
N LEU A 75 -1.32 -11.95 29.12
CA LEU A 75 -1.41 -10.52 29.40
C LEU A 75 -0.42 -10.15 30.52
N ASN A 76 0.69 -9.52 30.16
CA ASN A 76 1.67 -8.95 31.09
C ASN A 76 1.33 -7.51 31.44
N ALA A 77 0.73 -6.77 30.49
CA ALA A 77 0.32 -5.39 30.68
C ALA A 77 -0.81 -5.27 31.73
N LYS A 78 -0.72 -4.29 32.61
CA LYS A 78 -1.75 -3.99 33.61
C LYS A 78 -2.83 -3.10 32.97
N LEU A 79 -4.04 -3.63 32.84
CA LEU A 79 -5.17 -2.90 32.24
C LEU A 79 -5.64 -1.72 33.09
N SER A 80 -5.42 -1.78 34.42
CA SER A 80 -5.72 -0.70 35.37
C SER A 80 -4.90 0.58 35.09
N ASP A 81 -3.70 0.43 34.52
CA ASP A 81 -2.77 1.54 34.34
C ASP A 81 -3.04 2.32 33.03
N LEU A 82 -3.98 1.84 32.20
CA LEU A 82 -4.38 2.48 30.96
C LEU A 82 -5.18 3.74 31.23
N LYS A 83 -4.54 4.90 31.07
CA LYS A 83 -5.17 6.22 31.13
C LYS A 83 -5.39 6.75 29.72
N PHE A 84 -6.62 6.97 29.34
CA PHE A 84 -6.98 7.56 28.04
C PHE A 84 -8.38 8.16 28.10
N ASP A 85 -8.62 9.19 27.32
CA ASP A 85 -9.96 9.68 27.02
C ASP A 85 -10.21 9.51 25.53
N SER A 86 -11.13 8.64 25.20
CA SER A 86 -11.45 8.26 23.82
C SER A 86 -12.94 8.44 23.55
N PRO A 87 -13.32 9.05 22.44
CA PRO A 87 -14.72 9.13 22.03
C PRO A 87 -15.31 7.76 21.68
N GLN A 88 -14.50 6.79 21.22
CA GLN A 88 -14.98 5.49 20.77
C GLN A 88 -14.83 4.40 21.85
N LEU A 89 -13.72 4.41 22.59
CA LEU A 89 -13.34 3.36 23.53
C LEU A 89 -13.66 3.76 24.95
N LYS A 90 -14.43 2.93 25.66
CA LYS A 90 -14.77 3.14 27.07
C LYS A 90 -13.70 2.53 28.00
N ARG A 91 -13.32 1.28 27.76
CA ARG A 91 -12.30 0.54 28.51
C ARG A 91 -11.85 -0.71 27.77
N ILE A 92 -10.72 -1.27 28.21
CA ILE A 92 -10.26 -2.60 27.82
C ILE A 92 -10.27 -3.48 29.08
N ARG A 93 -10.78 -4.69 28.95
CA ARG A 93 -10.80 -5.68 30.05
C ARG A 93 -10.54 -7.08 29.52
N SER A 94 -10.08 -7.97 30.38
CA SER A 94 -10.04 -9.40 30.13
C SER A 94 -11.40 -10.04 30.39
N SER A 95 -11.65 -11.20 29.78
CA SER A 95 -12.85 -12.00 29.96
C SER A 95 -12.52 -13.47 29.81
N GLN A 96 -13.36 -14.37 30.34
CA GLN A 96 -13.16 -15.80 30.15
C GLN A 96 -13.28 -16.17 28.66
N PRO A 97 -12.28 -16.85 28.09
CA PRO A 97 -12.32 -17.30 26.70
C PRO A 97 -13.17 -18.59 26.60
N PRO A 98 -13.74 -18.87 25.41
CA PRO A 98 -14.53 -20.09 25.17
C PRO A 98 -13.66 -21.36 25.09
N LYS A 99 -12.36 -21.21 24.91
CA LYS A 99 -11.39 -22.32 24.78
C LYS A 99 -10.18 -22.08 25.66
N ALA A 100 -9.73 -23.13 26.36
CA ALA A 100 -8.47 -23.10 27.10
C ALA A 100 -7.30 -22.69 26.19
N GLY A 101 -6.32 -22.00 26.76
CA GLY A 101 -5.15 -21.52 25.97
C GLY A 101 -5.40 -20.30 25.08
N THR A 102 -6.54 -19.60 25.25
CA THR A 102 -6.83 -18.36 24.56
C THR A 102 -6.92 -17.23 25.58
N LEU A 103 -6.36 -16.08 25.25
CA LEU A 103 -6.58 -14.83 25.99
C LEU A 103 -7.70 -14.06 25.31
N ARG A 104 -8.76 -13.73 26.02
CA ARG A 104 -9.85 -12.88 25.53
C ARG A 104 -9.73 -11.49 26.12
N LEU A 105 -9.63 -10.51 25.25
CA LEU A 105 -9.75 -9.09 25.57
C LEU A 105 -11.06 -8.55 24.98
N VAL A 106 -11.70 -7.70 25.75
CA VAL A 106 -12.94 -7.03 25.35
C VAL A 106 -12.71 -5.53 25.42
N LEU A 107 -12.90 -4.89 24.28
CA LEU A 107 -12.91 -3.45 24.14
C LEU A 107 -14.37 -3.01 24.25
N ASP A 108 -14.78 -2.47 25.40
CA ASP A 108 -16.11 -1.89 25.58
C ASP A 108 -16.13 -0.53 24.88
N LEU A 109 -17.10 -0.30 23.99
CA LEU A 109 -17.20 0.92 23.20
C LEU A 109 -18.20 1.90 23.81
N LYS A 110 -17.95 3.20 23.66
CA LYS A 110 -18.87 4.28 24.12
C LYS A 110 -20.05 4.43 23.15
N GLN A 111 -19.85 4.08 21.88
CA GLN A 111 -20.81 4.18 20.79
C GLN A 111 -20.50 3.15 19.69
N PRO A 112 -21.43 2.87 18.77
CA PRO A 112 -21.14 2.04 17.62
C PRO A 112 -19.91 2.56 16.87
N ALA A 113 -18.94 1.67 16.62
CA ALA A 113 -17.71 2.01 15.90
C ALA A 113 -17.40 0.95 14.85
N SER A 114 -16.99 1.32 13.67
CA SER A 114 -16.35 0.39 12.75
C SER A 114 -14.93 0.09 13.21
N HIS A 115 -14.41 -1.07 12.88
CA HIS A 115 -13.06 -1.43 13.31
C HIS A 115 -12.26 -2.08 12.19
N LYS A 116 -10.94 -1.92 12.28
CA LYS A 116 -9.96 -2.64 11.46
C LYS A 116 -8.90 -3.24 12.37
N VAL A 117 -8.63 -4.54 12.23
CA VAL A 117 -7.58 -5.24 12.97
C VAL A 117 -6.52 -5.72 11.99
N PHE A 118 -5.24 -5.46 12.29
CA PHE A 118 -4.13 -5.88 11.43
C PHE A 118 -2.85 -6.11 12.25
N LYS A 119 -1.94 -6.91 11.67
CA LYS A 119 -0.65 -7.28 12.28
C LYS A 119 0.46 -6.42 11.69
N LEU A 120 1.42 -6.06 12.53
CA LEU A 120 2.69 -5.49 12.12
C LEU A 120 3.83 -6.41 12.60
N GLY A 121 4.76 -6.74 11.72
CA GLY A 121 5.96 -7.50 12.07
C GLY A 121 6.99 -6.67 12.85
N PRO A 122 8.06 -7.31 13.36
CA PRO A 122 9.16 -6.63 14.01
C PRO A 122 9.82 -5.61 13.09
N LYS A 123 10.15 -4.42 13.63
CA LYS A 123 10.85 -3.39 12.90
C LYS A 123 11.58 -2.41 13.83
N GLY A 124 12.87 -2.23 13.61
CA GLY A 124 13.71 -1.43 14.50
C GLY A 124 13.65 -1.95 15.94
N ASN A 125 13.34 -1.10 16.89
CA ASN A 125 13.21 -1.45 18.31
C ASN A 125 11.82 -2.01 18.68
N TYR A 126 10.91 -2.16 17.71
CA TYR A 126 9.56 -2.68 17.94
C TYR A 126 9.47 -4.16 17.56
N GLY A 127 8.88 -4.96 18.44
CA GLY A 127 8.52 -6.34 18.19
C GLY A 127 7.28 -6.51 17.30
N HIS A 128 6.65 -7.66 17.41
CA HIS A 128 5.36 -7.91 16.78
C HIS A 128 4.28 -7.01 17.39
N ARG A 129 3.32 -6.57 16.59
CA ARG A 129 2.23 -5.70 17.04
C ARG A 129 0.91 -6.13 16.43
N LEU A 130 -0.14 -6.07 17.24
CA LEU A 130 -1.50 -6.14 16.77
C LEU A 130 -2.14 -4.76 16.92
N VAL A 131 -2.66 -4.21 15.84
CA VAL A 131 -3.23 -2.86 15.79
C VAL A 131 -4.73 -2.97 15.58
N ILE A 132 -5.49 -2.24 16.39
CA ILE A 132 -6.93 -2.07 16.24
C ILE A 132 -7.23 -0.60 16.03
N ASP A 133 -7.84 -0.27 14.91
CA ASP A 133 -8.40 1.05 14.65
C ASP A 133 -9.91 1.00 14.87
N LEU A 134 -10.39 1.75 15.85
CA LEU A 134 -11.81 2.00 16.11
C LEU A 134 -12.17 3.35 15.50
N MET A 135 -13.06 3.34 14.53
CA MET A 135 -13.52 4.56 13.85
C MET A 135 -14.95 4.85 14.30
N ALA A 136 -15.24 6.11 14.64
CA ALA A 136 -16.62 6.52 14.91
C ALA A 136 -17.52 5.98 13.78
N ALA A 137 -18.52 5.19 14.12
CA ALA A 137 -19.60 4.99 13.19
C ALA A 137 -20.13 6.39 12.89
N SER A 138 -20.14 6.78 11.63
CA SER A 138 -20.84 8.01 11.26
C SER A 138 -22.22 7.90 11.91
N SER A 139 -22.45 8.73 12.94
CA SER A 139 -23.71 8.73 13.68
C SER A 139 -24.79 9.10 12.68
N GLY A 140 -25.40 8.06 12.10
CA GLY A 140 -26.63 8.19 11.36
C GLY A 140 -27.72 8.64 12.33
N LYS A 141 -27.78 9.95 12.64
CA LYS A 141 -29.10 10.55 12.72
C LYS A 141 -29.76 10.19 11.39
N PRO A 142 -31.03 9.75 11.36
CA PRO A 142 -31.72 9.61 10.11
C PRO A 142 -31.74 11.01 9.48
N VAL A 143 -30.71 11.31 8.70
CA VAL A 143 -30.69 12.46 7.84
C VAL A 143 -31.79 12.19 6.83
N ALA A 144 -32.82 12.99 6.91
CA ALA A 144 -33.85 13.06 5.91
C ALA A 144 -33.23 12.86 4.53
N LYS A 145 -33.82 11.95 3.76
CA LYS A 145 -33.48 11.66 2.37
C LYS A 145 -33.18 12.95 1.61
N SER A 146 -31.90 13.26 1.45
CA SER A 146 -31.29 13.97 0.32
C SER A 146 -29.86 14.43 0.68
N SER A 147 -28.91 13.49 0.73
CA SER A 147 -27.56 13.81 0.34
C SER A 147 -27.13 12.70 -0.63
N GLN A 148 -27.18 13.02 -1.92
CA GLN A 148 -26.43 12.24 -2.89
C GLN A 148 -25.00 12.08 -2.34
N PRO A 149 -24.40 10.88 -2.38
CA PRO A 149 -23.01 10.70 -1.99
C PRO A 149 -22.19 11.76 -2.73
N LYS A 150 -21.40 12.56 -2.00
CA LYS A 150 -20.47 13.48 -2.68
C LYS A 150 -19.69 12.65 -3.69
N PRO A 151 -19.67 13.04 -4.97
CA PRO A 151 -18.94 12.25 -5.97
C PRO A 151 -17.50 12.13 -5.47
N GLY A 152 -16.99 10.89 -5.39
CA GLY A 152 -15.61 10.66 -5.03
C GLY A 152 -14.68 11.34 -6.02
N ARG A 153 -13.54 11.84 -5.57
CA ARG A 153 -12.55 12.43 -6.47
C ARG A 153 -11.89 11.37 -7.36
N LYS A 154 -11.31 11.78 -8.45
CA LYS A 154 -10.43 10.92 -9.27
C LYS A 154 -9.14 10.59 -8.50
N VAL A 155 -8.53 9.45 -8.84
CA VAL A 155 -7.15 9.13 -8.44
C VAL A 155 -6.22 9.98 -9.29
N VAL A 156 -5.36 10.78 -8.65
CA VAL A 156 -4.47 11.74 -9.33
C VAL A 156 -3.07 11.14 -9.44
N ILE A 157 -2.56 11.03 -10.66
CA ILE A 157 -1.22 10.55 -10.96
C ILE A 157 -0.36 11.70 -11.46
N ALA A 158 0.66 12.08 -10.69
CA ALA A 158 1.66 13.03 -11.14
C ALA A 158 2.70 12.34 -12.03
N ILE A 159 2.93 12.90 -13.21
CA ILE A 159 3.89 12.40 -14.18
C ILE A 159 4.99 13.43 -14.33
N ASP A 160 6.18 13.03 -13.91
CA ASP A 160 7.40 13.83 -14.05
C ASP A 160 8.21 13.30 -15.23
N ALA A 161 8.32 14.09 -16.27
CA ALA A 161 9.28 13.84 -17.35
C ALA A 161 10.65 14.36 -16.90
N GLY A 162 11.62 13.49 -16.71
CA GLY A 162 12.97 13.87 -16.24
C GLY A 162 13.59 14.99 -17.08
N HIS A 163 14.46 15.77 -16.45
CA HIS A 163 15.23 16.84 -17.11
C HIS A 163 14.37 17.95 -17.72
N GLY A 164 14.86 18.66 -18.74
CA GLY A 164 14.12 19.68 -19.50
C GLY A 164 14.80 21.05 -19.55
N GLY A 165 14.52 21.82 -20.58
CA GLY A 165 15.12 23.12 -20.82
C GLY A 165 16.64 23.05 -20.94
N LYS A 166 17.36 23.75 -20.06
CA LYS A 166 18.83 23.77 -19.99
C LYS A 166 19.48 22.44 -19.54
N ASP A 167 18.68 21.54 -18.95
CA ASP A 167 19.13 20.21 -18.53
C ASP A 167 18.75 19.19 -19.61
N PRO A 168 19.70 18.74 -20.45
CA PRO A 168 19.41 17.77 -21.49
C PRO A 168 19.18 16.36 -20.96
N GLY A 169 19.60 16.08 -19.71
CA GLY A 169 19.79 14.73 -19.20
C GLY A 169 20.94 14.00 -19.89
N SER A 170 20.89 12.70 -19.90
CA SER A 170 21.83 11.84 -20.59
C SER A 170 21.77 12.02 -22.11
N ILE A 171 22.91 11.79 -22.78
CA ILE A 171 23.03 11.96 -24.24
C ILE A 171 23.37 10.62 -24.86
N GLY A 172 22.54 10.18 -25.79
CA GLY A 172 22.76 8.96 -26.56
C GLY A 172 23.86 9.09 -27.63
N PRO A 173 24.38 7.97 -28.13
CA PRO A 173 25.44 7.97 -29.15
C PRO A 173 25.10 8.71 -30.42
N SER A 174 23.84 8.80 -30.78
CA SER A 174 23.37 9.57 -31.97
C SER A 174 23.02 11.03 -31.62
N GLY A 175 23.42 11.54 -30.45
CA GLY A 175 23.13 12.90 -30.00
C GLY A 175 21.70 13.11 -29.47
N THR A 176 20.96 12.03 -29.19
CA THR A 176 19.62 12.14 -28.64
C THR A 176 19.68 12.53 -27.15
N TYR A 177 19.04 13.63 -26.79
CA TYR A 177 18.91 14.04 -25.39
C TYR A 177 17.81 13.24 -24.67
N GLU A 178 18.05 12.87 -23.43
CA GLU A 178 17.09 12.14 -22.58
C GLU A 178 15.76 12.90 -22.47
N LYS A 179 15.81 14.22 -22.23
CA LYS A 179 14.61 15.06 -22.15
C LYS A 179 13.67 14.93 -23.35
N ASN A 180 14.21 14.61 -24.55
CA ASN A 180 13.47 14.49 -25.79
C ASN A 180 12.78 13.13 -25.96
N VAL A 181 13.21 12.10 -25.25
CA VAL A 181 12.58 10.77 -25.29
C VAL A 181 11.61 10.56 -24.13
N VAL A 182 11.90 11.12 -22.94
CA VAL A 182 11.04 10.94 -21.76
C VAL A 182 9.76 11.78 -21.82
N LEU A 183 9.80 12.99 -22.41
CA LEU A 183 8.62 13.84 -22.54
C LEU A 183 7.52 13.24 -23.43
N PRO A 184 7.80 12.67 -24.61
CA PRO A 184 6.80 11.93 -25.39
C PRO A 184 6.20 10.73 -24.65
N ILE A 185 7.01 9.95 -23.91
CA ILE A 185 6.50 8.84 -23.10
C ILE A 185 5.54 9.39 -22.03
N ALA A 186 5.92 10.44 -21.31
CA ALA A 186 5.11 11.07 -20.27
C ALA A 186 3.79 11.62 -20.83
N ARG A 187 3.79 12.24 -22.01
CA ARG A 187 2.56 12.72 -22.67
C ARG A 187 1.62 11.58 -23.05
N LYS A 188 2.14 10.49 -23.64
CA LYS A 188 1.35 9.31 -23.95
C LYS A 188 0.75 8.67 -22.69
N LEU A 189 1.53 8.63 -21.61
CA LEU A 189 1.08 8.13 -20.31
C LEU A 189 -0.06 8.99 -19.76
N ARG A 190 0.08 10.33 -19.77
CA ARG A 190 -0.97 11.26 -19.37
C ARG A 190 -2.27 11.02 -20.15
N ASP A 191 -2.19 10.94 -21.46
CA ASP A 191 -3.38 10.80 -22.29
C ASP A 191 -4.11 9.48 -22.01
N LYS A 192 -3.36 8.40 -21.84
CA LYS A 192 -3.91 7.07 -21.51
C LYS A 192 -4.50 7.00 -20.09
N ILE A 193 -3.89 7.67 -19.11
CA ILE A 193 -4.45 7.77 -17.74
C ILE A 193 -5.74 8.58 -17.77
N ASN A 194 -5.76 9.73 -18.44
CA ASN A 194 -6.94 10.59 -18.53
C ASN A 194 -8.11 9.91 -19.28
N ALA A 195 -7.83 9.00 -20.19
CA ALA A 195 -8.84 8.18 -20.86
C ALA A 195 -9.42 7.09 -19.94
N ALA A 196 -8.81 6.80 -18.79
CA ALA A 196 -9.26 5.78 -17.86
C ALA A 196 -10.28 6.36 -16.86
N PRO A 197 -11.49 5.79 -16.73
CA PRO A 197 -12.48 6.27 -15.76
C PRO A 197 -11.96 6.21 -14.34
N GLY A 198 -12.19 7.28 -13.58
CA GLY A 198 -11.78 7.40 -12.17
C GLY A 198 -10.33 7.83 -11.97
N PHE A 199 -9.59 8.13 -13.05
CA PHE A 199 -8.21 8.60 -12.99
C PHE A 199 -8.04 10.00 -13.60
N GLU A 200 -7.02 10.70 -13.14
CA GLU A 200 -6.56 11.98 -13.65
C GLU A 200 -5.04 12.00 -13.64
N ALA A 201 -4.44 12.46 -14.73
CA ALA A 201 -3.00 12.66 -14.82
C ALA A 201 -2.65 14.15 -14.86
N ILE A 202 -1.67 14.53 -14.06
CA ILE A 202 -1.05 15.85 -14.10
C ILE A 202 0.40 15.73 -14.55
N MET A 203 0.89 16.69 -15.32
CA MET A 203 2.28 16.76 -15.76
C MET A 203 3.06 17.72 -14.89
N VAL A 204 4.21 17.31 -14.35
CA VAL A 204 5.16 18.21 -13.67
C VAL A 204 5.73 19.23 -14.65
N ARG A 205 6.05 18.78 -15.86
CA ARG A 205 6.32 19.65 -17.01
C ARG A 205 5.61 19.14 -18.26
N SER A 206 4.98 20.01 -18.98
CA SER A 206 4.25 19.69 -20.22
C SER A 206 5.01 20.07 -21.50
N GLY A 207 6.10 20.83 -21.34
CA GLY A 207 6.97 21.33 -22.41
C GLY A 207 8.45 21.10 -22.12
N ASP A 208 9.32 21.65 -22.99
CA ASP A 208 10.77 21.63 -22.81
C ASP A 208 11.23 22.83 -21.98
N TYR A 209 11.04 22.77 -20.67
CA TYR A 209 11.53 23.71 -19.69
C TYR A 209 12.05 22.99 -18.45
N PHE A 210 12.98 23.64 -17.74
CA PHE A 210 13.59 23.09 -16.53
C PHE A 210 12.68 23.26 -15.31
N VAL A 211 12.56 22.18 -14.52
CA VAL A 211 11.94 22.19 -13.19
C VAL A 211 12.94 21.64 -12.19
N SER A 212 13.20 22.37 -11.12
CA SER A 212 14.14 21.92 -10.09
C SER A 212 13.62 20.67 -9.38
N LEU A 213 14.52 19.84 -8.85
CA LEU A 213 14.18 18.55 -8.22
C LEU A 213 13.18 18.72 -7.07
N ASP A 214 13.36 19.76 -6.24
CA ASP A 214 12.45 20.04 -5.13
C ASP A 214 11.05 20.41 -5.63
N ARG A 215 10.99 21.24 -6.66
CA ARG A 215 9.72 21.71 -7.22
C ARG A 215 8.90 20.59 -7.85
N ARG A 216 9.53 19.49 -8.32
CA ARG A 216 8.83 18.35 -8.94
C ARG A 216 7.90 17.67 -7.93
N SER A 217 8.41 17.33 -6.75
CA SER A 217 7.60 16.71 -5.69
C SER A 217 6.61 17.69 -5.04
N GLU A 218 6.95 18.99 -4.96
CA GLU A 218 6.03 20.03 -4.49
C GLU A 218 4.82 20.19 -5.41
N LEU A 219 5.02 20.25 -6.72
CA LEU A 219 3.93 20.30 -7.70
C LEU A 219 3.00 19.09 -7.60
N ALA A 220 3.56 17.90 -7.41
CA ALA A 220 2.75 16.70 -7.19
C ALA A 220 1.88 16.84 -5.94
N ARG A 221 2.44 17.37 -4.84
CA ARG A 221 1.72 17.59 -3.58
C ARG A 221 0.63 18.65 -3.72
N GLU A 222 0.93 19.81 -4.27
CA GLU A 222 -0.03 20.88 -4.51
C GLU A 222 -1.27 20.40 -5.30
N LYS A 223 -1.04 19.45 -6.21
CA LYS A 223 -2.12 18.83 -6.99
C LYS A 223 -2.73 17.60 -6.33
N ARG A 224 -2.40 17.33 -5.05
CA ARG A 224 -2.92 16.19 -4.28
C ARG A 224 -2.74 14.86 -5.00
N ALA A 225 -1.56 14.63 -5.59
CA ALA A 225 -1.26 13.39 -6.29
C ALA A 225 -1.31 12.18 -5.34
N ASP A 226 -1.84 11.07 -5.85
CA ASP A 226 -1.87 9.78 -5.16
C ASP A 226 -0.63 8.94 -5.48
N LEU A 227 0.09 9.30 -6.54
CA LEU A 227 1.30 8.64 -6.99
C LEU A 227 2.13 9.62 -7.83
N LEU A 228 3.44 9.63 -7.62
CA LEU A 228 4.40 10.29 -8.51
C LEU A 228 5.16 9.26 -9.34
N LEU A 229 5.15 9.42 -10.66
CA LEU A 229 5.92 8.63 -11.62
C LEU A 229 6.93 9.52 -12.32
N SER A 230 8.22 9.35 -12.02
CA SER A 230 9.32 10.04 -12.71
C SER A 230 9.84 9.15 -13.83
N ILE A 231 9.83 9.66 -15.06
CA ILE A 231 10.17 8.92 -16.27
C ILE A 231 11.56 9.35 -16.74
N HIS A 232 12.46 8.40 -16.82
CA HIS A 232 13.86 8.59 -17.16
C HIS A 232 14.35 7.61 -18.23
N ALA A 233 15.53 7.87 -18.78
CA ALA A 233 16.24 7.01 -19.71
C ALA A 233 17.75 7.25 -19.58
N ASP A 234 18.30 6.86 -18.43
CA ASP A 234 19.64 7.18 -17.97
C ASP A 234 20.76 6.64 -18.89
N ALA A 235 21.98 7.12 -18.69
CA ALA A 235 23.18 6.62 -19.34
C ALA A 235 24.09 5.87 -18.38
N PHE A 236 24.84 4.95 -18.93
CA PHE A 236 25.97 4.33 -18.25
C PHE A 236 27.28 4.80 -18.89
N THR A 237 28.39 4.69 -18.14
CA THR A 237 29.73 5.03 -18.66
C THR A 237 30.15 4.15 -19.84
N SER A 238 29.45 3.04 -20.04
CA SER A 238 29.68 2.12 -21.16
C SER A 238 28.37 1.84 -21.92
N PRO A 239 28.40 1.46 -23.21
CA PRO A 239 27.21 1.23 -24.01
C PRO A 239 26.55 -0.15 -23.82
N GLN A 240 27.15 -1.04 -22.99
CA GLN A 240 26.66 -2.40 -22.80
C GLN A 240 25.36 -2.51 -21.98
N PRO A 241 25.13 -1.73 -20.90
CA PRO A 241 23.90 -1.80 -20.15
C PRO A 241 22.67 -1.55 -21.02
N LYS A 242 21.63 -2.35 -20.79
CA LYS A 242 20.37 -2.26 -21.52
C LYS A 242 19.22 -2.77 -20.65
N GLY A 243 18.02 -2.34 -21.01
CA GLY A 243 16.78 -2.76 -20.36
C GLY A 243 16.27 -1.72 -19.38
N ALA A 244 15.04 -1.96 -18.91
CA ALA A 244 14.36 -1.07 -17.97
C ALA A 244 14.65 -1.43 -16.52
N SER A 245 14.50 -0.46 -15.62
CA SER A 245 14.53 -0.68 -14.17
C SER A 245 13.56 0.27 -13.46
N VAL A 246 13.18 -0.08 -12.23
CA VAL A 246 12.31 0.77 -11.40
C VAL A 246 13.00 1.02 -10.07
N TRP A 247 12.96 2.26 -9.64
CA TRP A 247 13.64 2.75 -8.45
C TRP A 247 12.64 3.34 -7.48
N VAL A 248 12.86 3.06 -6.20
CA VAL A 248 12.12 3.61 -5.06
C VAL A 248 13.07 4.28 -4.08
N LEU A 249 12.53 5.12 -3.21
CA LEU A 249 13.33 5.85 -2.23
C LEU A 249 14.01 4.89 -1.24
N SER A 250 15.31 5.09 -0.97
CA SER A 250 16.03 4.32 0.05
C SER A 250 15.62 4.74 1.46
N LYS A 251 15.63 3.78 2.40
CA LYS A 251 15.34 4.04 3.82
C LYS A 251 16.23 5.14 4.42
N ARG A 252 17.53 5.16 4.07
CA ARG A 252 18.48 6.19 4.54
C ARG A 252 18.03 7.58 4.11
N ARG A 253 17.64 7.77 2.85
CA ARG A 253 17.17 9.06 2.36
C ARG A 253 15.85 9.45 2.99
N ALA A 254 14.91 8.51 3.09
CA ALA A 254 13.63 8.76 3.74
C ALA A 254 13.78 9.24 5.19
N ASN A 255 14.73 8.67 5.95
CA ASN A 255 15.03 9.11 7.31
C ASN A 255 15.63 10.52 7.37
N SER A 256 16.54 10.88 6.43
CA SER A 256 17.13 12.21 6.40
C SER A 256 16.14 13.30 5.97
N GLU A 257 15.22 12.98 5.06
CA GLU A 257 14.15 13.91 4.66
C GLU A 257 13.18 14.17 5.80
N MET A 258 12.88 13.15 6.62
CA MET A 258 12.00 13.33 7.77
C MET A 258 12.54 14.35 8.76
N GLY A 259 13.85 14.33 9.07
CA GLY A 259 14.47 15.37 9.89
C GLY A 259 14.21 16.77 9.34
N ARG A 260 14.38 16.95 8.03
CA ARG A 260 14.13 18.24 7.35
C ARG A 260 12.67 18.69 7.39
N TRP A 261 11.71 17.75 7.38
CA TRP A 261 10.29 18.07 7.50
C TRP A 261 9.92 18.51 8.90
N LEU A 262 10.51 17.87 9.93
CA LEU A 262 10.30 18.23 11.34
C LEU A 262 10.91 19.58 11.70
N GLU A 263 11.95 20.03 10.99
CA GLU A 263 12.56 21.35 11.16
C GLU A 263 11.74 22.49 10.51
N LYS A 264 10.73 22.17 9.71
CA LYS A 264 9.90 23.11 8.96
C LYS A 264 8.45 22.96 9.35
N ASP A 265 8.09 23.40 10.56
CA ASP A 265 6.74 23.27 11.13
C ASP A 265 5.63 23.76 10.18
N ASP A 266 5.86 24.86 9.46
CA ASP A 266 4.88 25.40 8.51
C ASP A 266 4.52 24.45 7.37
N LYS A 267 5.41 23.50 7.02
CA LYS A 267 5.20 22.54 5.92
C LYS A 267 4.54 21.24 6.34
N LEU A 268 4.45 20.94 7.63
CA LEU A 268 3.78 19.73 8.11
C LEU A 268 2.28 19.76 7.82
N SER A 269 1.68 20.94 7.86
CA SER A 269 0.26 21.15 7.52
C SER A 269 -0.05 20.89 6.03
N GLU A 270 0.95 20.96 5.15
CA GLU A 270 0.82 20.69 3.72
C GLU A 270 0.83 19.20 3.37
N LEU A 271 1.27 18.33 4.31
CA LEU A 271 1.36 16.89 4.08
C LEU A 271 -0.03 16.27 4.04
N ARG A 272 -0.30 15.58 2.96
CA ARG A 272 -1.59 14.94 2.69
C ARG A 272 -1.96 13.91 3.77
N GLY A 273 -3.15 14.06 4.34
CA GLY A 273 -3.66 13.16 5.36
C GLY A 273 -3.00 13.30 6.73
N ILE A 274 -1.79 13.86 6.80
CA ILE A 274 -1.06 14.12 8.05
C ILE A 274 -1.36 15.54 8.52
N GLY A 275 -1.29 16.51 7.63
CA GLY A 275 -1.60 17.91 7.92
C GLY A 275 -3.03 18.06 8.46
N GLU A 276 -4.00 17.34 7.88
CA GLU A 276 -5.38 17.30 8.36
C GLU A 276 -5.48 16.68 9.78
N VAL A 277 -4.71 15.61 10.05
CA VAL A 277 -4.70 14.95 11.36
C VAL A 277 -3.98 15.78 12.40
N ILE A 278 -2.84 16.39 12.07
CA ILE A 278 -2.09 17.30 12.96
C ILE A 278 -2.94 18.53 13.27
N SER A 279 -3.54 19.17 12.25
CA SER A 279 -4.40 20.32 12.43
C SER A 279 -5.67 20.01 13.23
N ALA A 280 -6.26 18.82 13.05
CA ALA A 280 -7.45 18.37 13.78
C ALA A 280 -7.12 17.95 15.22
N SER A 281 -5.89 17.50 15.50
CA SER A 281 -5.50 17.09 16.86
C SER A 281 -5.30 18.27 17.79
N GLY A 282 -5.10 19.49 17.25
CA GLY A 282 -4.78 20.67 18.04
C GLY A 282 -3.52 20.52 18.91
N SER A 283 -2.73 19.51 18.62
CA SER A 283 -1.56 19.15 19.42
C SER A 283 -0.28 19.59 18.73
N ASP A 284 0.43 20.51 19.38
CA ASP A 284 1.79 20.92 19.00
C ASP A 284 2.85 19.94 19.53
N ASP A 285 2.46 18.71 19.91
CA ASP A 285 3.41 17.70 20.42
C ASP A 285 4.33 17.20 19.27
N PRO A 286 5.62 17.53 19.29
CA PRO A 286 6.57 17.13 18.25
C PRO A 286 6.72 15.61 18.14
N HIS A 287 6.50 14.86 19.22
CA HIS A 287 6.57 13.40 19.21
C HIS A 287 5.39 12.81 18.44
N LEU A 288 4.20 13.39 18.59
CA LEU A 288 3.00 12.98 17.87
C LEU A 288 3.15 13.27 16.37
N GLN A 289 3.60 14.47 16.02
CA GLN A 289 3.87 14.88 14.64
C GLN A 289 4.88 13.95 13.96
N ARG A 290 5.99 13.65 14.67
CA ARG A 290 7.01 12.72 14.20
C ARG A 290 6.44 11.32 13.96
N THR A 291 5.59 10.83 14.87
CA THR A 291 4.98 9.50 14.74
C THR A 291 4.06 9.41 13.52
N PHE A 292 3.27 10.44 13.26
CA PHE A 292 2.41 10.49 12.06
C PHE A 292 3.23 10.56 10.78
N LEU A 293 4.28 11.36 10.75
CA LEU A 293 5.17 11.49 9.62
C LEU A 293 5.91 10.16 9.32
N ASP A 294 6.37 9.46 10.36
CA ASP A 294 6.97 8.13 10.25
C ASP A 294 6.01 7.11 9.65
N LEU A 295 4.78 7.12 10.12
CA LEU A 295 3.75 6.18 9.66
C LEU A 295 3.38 6.41 8.19
N ALA A 296 3.20 7.67 7.79
CA ALA A 296 2.88 8.01 6.40
C ALA A 296 4.03 7.66 5.46
N ARG A 297 5.26 8.00 5.85
CA ARG A 297 6.46 7.63 5.11
C ARG A 297 6.56 6.12 4.93
N GLU A 298 6.35 5.35 6.00
CA GLU A 298 6.41 3.89 5.93
C GLU A 298 5.35 3.34 4.98
N ASN A 299 4.12 3.85 5.06
CA ASN A 299 3.06 3.46 4.15
C ASN A 299 3.40 3.80 2.70
N SER A 300 3.87 5.02 2.44
CA SER A 300 4.31 5.48 1.11
C SER A 300 5.41 4.59 0.53
N MET A 301 6.39 4.17 1.35
CA MET A 301 7.47 3.27 0.91
C MET A 301 6.97 1.85 0.61
N VAL A 302 6.05 1.32 1.42
CA VAL A 302 5.44 -0.01 1.18
C VAL A 302 4.61 0.01 -0.11
N GLU A 303 3.82 1.04 -0.32
CA GLU A 303 3.04 1.21 -1.55
C GLU A 303 3.95 1.37 -2.78
N SER A 304 5.00 2.20 -2.68
CA SER A 304 6.00 2.37 -3.75
C SER A 304 6.63 1.04 -4.15
N GLN A 305 7.02 0.23 -3.16
CA GLN A 305 7.60 -1.09 -3.39
C GLN A 305 6.60 -2.02 -4.11
N ALA A 306 5.35 -2.08 -3.64
CA ALA A 306 4.32 -2.94 -4.23
C ALA A 306 3.98 -2.55 -5.68
N ILE A 307 3.91 -1.23 -5.96
CA ILE A 307 3.66 -0.71 -7.32
C ILE A 307 4.88 -1.02 -8.22
N ALA A 308 6.10 -0.81 -7.73
CA ALA A 308 7.34 -1.05 -8.47
C ALA A 308 7.50 -2.52 -8.89
N GLU A 309 7.17 -3.47 -8.02
CA GLU A 309 7.18 -4.90 -8.34
C GLU A 309 6.17 -5.27 -9.43
N GLN A 310 4.95 -4.71 -9.35
CA GLN A 310 3.95 -4.90 -10.40
C GLN A 310 4.39 -4.25 -11.72
N MET A 311 5.04 -3.08 -11.64
CA MET A 311 5.56 -2.35 -12.79
C MET A 311 6.61 -3.17 -13.55
N LEU A 312 7.61 -3.71 -12.83
CA LEU A 312 8.66 -4.55 -13.41
C LEU A 312 8.08 -5.80 -14.09
N ARG A 313 7.11 -6.47 -13.48
CA ARG A 313 6.46 -7.64 -14.11
C ARG A 313 5.79 -7.31 -15.45
N ARG A 314 5.24 -6.11 -15.61
CA ARG A 314 4.59 -5.68 -16.87
C ARG A 314 5.60 -5.18 -17.89
N ILE A 315 6.55 -4.36 -17.47
CA ILE A 315 7.62 -3.84 -18.33
C ILE A 315 8.48 -4.99 -18.86
N GLY A 316 8.74 -6.01 -18.04
CA GLY A 316 9.51 -7.20 -18.44
C GLY A 316 8.87 -8.01 -19.59
N LYS A 317 7.57 -7.79 -19.89
CA LYS A 317 6.91 -8.39 -21.06
C LYS A 317 7.15 -7.62 -22.36
N ILE A 318 7.67 -6.39 -22.27
CA ILE A 318 7.88 -5.50 -23.42
C ILE A 318 9.35 -5.34 -23.76
N THR A 319 10.19 -5.30 -22.76
CA THR A 319 11.63 -5.13 -22.91
C THR A 319 12.39 -5.90 -21.85
N LYS A 320 13.70 -6.13 -22.10
CA LYS A 320 14.58 -6.74 -21.07
C LYS A 320 14.59 -5.84 -19.84
N LEU A 321 14.59 -6.46 -18.66
CA LEU A 321 14.83 -5.75 -17.40
C LEU A 321 16.34 -5.69 -17.13
N HIS A 322 16.83 -4.51 -16.78
CA HIS A 322 18.19 -4.31 -16.28
C HIS A 322 18.32 -4.88 -14.86
N LYS A 323 17.28 -4.64 -14.03
CA LYS A 323 17.15 -5.19 -12.67
C LYS A 323 15.81 -5.90 -12.54
N GLN A 324 15.86 -7.13 -11.99
CA GLN A 324 14.67 -7.98 -11.84
C GLN A 324 13.80 -7.58 -10.63
N ALA A 325 14.35 -6.81 -9.69
CA ALA A 325 13.66 -6.31 -8.51
C ALA A 325 13.78 -4.78 -8.41
N PRO A 326 12.84 -4.10 -7.73
CA PRO A 326 12.95 -2.67 -7.47
C PRO A 326 14.26 -2.32 -6.78
N GLN A 327 14.89 -1.24 -7.24
CA GLN A 327 16.15 -0.75 -6.71
C GLN A 327 15.88 0.39 -5.72
N HIS A 328 16.76 0.54 -4.73
CA HIS A 328 16.63 1.57 -3.70
C HIS A 328 17.75 2.59 -3.82
N ALA A 329 17.41 3.86 -4.03
CA ALA A 329 18.39 4.93 -4.17
C ALA A 329 17.97 6.21 -3.41
N SER A 330 18.95 7.10 -3.20
CA SER A 330 18.73 8.39 -2.56
C SER A 330 18.33 9.46 -3.58
N LEU A 331 17.28 9.19 -4.36
CA LEU A 331 16.80 10.05 -5.44
C LEU A 331 15.98 11.22 -4.88
N ALA A 332 16.41 12.45 -5.15
CA ALA A 332 15.81 13.66 -4.60
C ALA A 332 14.36 13.87 -5.08
N VAL A 333 14.02 13.43 -6.29
CA VAL A 333 12.65 13.54 -6.84
C VAL A 333 11.64 12.66 -6.09
N LEU A 334 12.08 11.59 -5.41
CA LEU A 334 11.22 10.63 -4.71
C LEU A 334 11.09 10.93 -3.20
N LYS A 335 11.47 12.11 -2.74
CA LYS A 335 11.61 12.44 -1.31
C LYS A 335 10.31 12.68 -0.55
N SER A 336 9.17 12.70 -1.21
CA SER A 336 7.88 12.98 -0.57
C SER A 336 7.46 11.85 0.37
N PRO A 337 7.19 12.13 1.65
CA PRO A 337 6.80 11.09 2.60
C PRO A 337 5.32 10.71 2.53
N ASP A 338 4.50 11.55 1.94
CA ASP A 338 3.04 11.55 2.04
C ASP A 338 2.32 10.84 0.87
N PHE A 339 3.05 10.47 -0.19
CA PHE A 339 2.51 9.67 -1.29
C PHE A 339 3.59 8.77 -1.92
N PRO A 340 3.21 7.61 -2.47
CA PRO A 340 4.15 6.71 -3.15
C PRO A 340 4.78 7.37 -4.36
N SER A 341 6.05 7.08 -4.60
CA SER A 341 6.84 7.68 -5.67
C SER A 341 7.78 6.65 -6.28
N LEU A 342 7.85 6.62 -7.61
CA LEU A 342 8.71 5.73 -8.37
C LEU A 342 9.46 6.50 -9.45
N LEU A 343 10.71 6.08 -9.73
CA LEU A 343 11.45 6.47 -10.91
C LEU A 343 11.57 5.25 -11.82
N ILE A 344 11.22 5.43 -13.08
CA ILE A 344 11.19 4.38 -14.10
C ILE A 344 12.23 4.71 -15.14
N GLU A 345 13.32 3.93 -15.16
CA GLU A 345 14.27 3.92 -16.26
C GLU A 345 13.67 3.10 -17.40
N THR A 346 13.28 3.77 -18.45
CA THR A 346 12.61 3.15 -19.60
C THR A 346 13.57 2.45 -20.55
N GLY A 347 14.87 2.59 -20.35
CA GLY A 347 15.99 2.02 -21.10
C GLY A 347 17.23 2.85 -20.86
N PHE A 348 18.39 2.39 -21.34
CA PHE A 348 19.66 3.13 -21.26
C PHE A 348 19.94 3.85 -22.56
N ILE A 349 19.85 5.18 -22.57
CA ILE A 349 20.06 5.98 -23.79
C ILE A 349 21.50 5.88 -24.32
N SER A 350 22.47 5.54 -23.46
CA SER A 350 23.87 5.27 -23.85
C SER A 350 24.05 4.03 -24.73
N ASN A 351 23.06 3.12 -24.77
CA ASN A 351 23.10 1.95 -25.62
C ASN A 351 22.44 2.28 -26.98
N PRO A 352 23.15 2.08 -28.14
CA PRO A 352 22.61 2.47 -29.45
C PRO A 352 21.29 1.79 -29.81
N SER A 353 21.11 0.52 -29.40
CA SER A 353 19.88 -0.21 -29.68
C SER A 353 18.71 0.28 -28.82
N GLU A 354 18.96 0.68 -27.58
CA GLU A 354 17.97 1.26 -26.68
C GLU A 354 17.61 2.70 -27.09
N GLU A 355 18.61 3.51 -27.47
CA GLU A 355 18.37 4.86 -28.01
C GLU A 355 17.41 4.81 -29.22
N LYS A 356 17.63 3.87 -30.15
CA LYS A 356 16.72 3.66 -31.29
C LYS A 356 15.31 3.28 -30.83
N LYS A 357 15.18 2.41 -29.82
CA LYS A 357 13.88 2.03 -29.24
C LYS A 357 13.21 3.23 -28.56
N LEU A 358 13.93 3.95 -27.69
CA LEU A 358 13.42 5.10 -26.94
C LEU A 358 12.86 6.20 -27.86
N ARG A 359 13.44 6.37 -29.06
CA ARG A 359 12.95 7.28 -30.11
C ARG A 359 11.70 6.74 -30.82
N SER A 360 11.44 5.44 -30.77
CA SER A 360 10.32 4.81 -31.47
C SER A 360 8.98 5.08 -30.77
N SER A 361 8.03 5.69 -31.49
CA SER A 361 6.67 5.92 -30.99
C SER A 361 5.96 4.61 -30.58
N ALA A 362 6.24 3.51 -31.28
CA ALA A 362 5.69 2.19 -30.95
C ALA A 362 6.18 1.69 -29.59
N TYR A 363 7.48 1.83 -29.30
CA TYR A 363 8.04 1.47 -28.00
C TYR A 363 7.51 2.37 -26.87
N GLN A 364 7.48 3.69 -27.11
CA GLN A 364 6.93 4.66 -26.15
C GLN A 364 5.47 4.35 -25.81
N ASN A 365 4.65 3.95 -26.79
CA ASN A 365 3.26 3.54 -26.56
C ASN A 365 3.18 2.26 -25.71
N LYS A 366 3.96 1.23 -26.04
CA LYS A 366 4.00 -0.02 -25.25
C LYS A 366 4.42 0.23 -23.79
N MET A 367 5.43 1.09 -23.59
CA MET A 367 5.89 1.48 -22.27
C MET A 367 4.78 2.21 -21.49
N ALA A 368 4.14 3.21 -22.11
CA ALA A 368 3.02 3.91 -21.49
C ALA A 368 1.86 2.97 -21.16
N ASP A 369 1.53 1.99 -22.04
CA ASP A 369 0.48 0.99 -21.77
C ASP A 369 0.79 0.12 -20.56
N ALA A 370 2.04 -0.36 -20.42
CA ALA A 370 2.43 -1.17 -19.27
C ALA A 370 2.34 -0.38 -17.95
N ILE A 371 2.76 0.87 -17.97
CA ILE A 371 2.67 1.78 -16.82
C ILE A 371 1.20 2.03 -16.45
N VAL A 372 0.36 2.40 -17.41
CA VAL A 372 -1.08 2.63 -17.18
C VAL A 372 -1.78 1.40 -16.62
N GLN A 373 -1.52 0.22 -17.20
CA GLN A 373 -2.10 -1.03 -16.72
C GLN A 373 -1.69 -1.34 -15.28
N THR A 374 -0.46 -0.99 -14.89
CA THR A 374 0.00 -1.16 -13.50
C THR A 374 -0.73 -0.23 -12.57
N VAL A 375 -0.78 1.06 -12.91
CA VAL A 375 -1.49 2.10 -12.13
C VAL A 375 -2.96 1.73 -11.94
N LYS A 376 -3.65 1.36 -13.03
CA LYS A 376 -5.05 0.95 -12.97
C LYS A 376 -5.27 -0.26 -12.09
N ALA A 377 -4.47 -1.32 -12.25
CA ALA A 377 -4.60 -2.53 -11.45
C ALA A 377 -4.39 -2.22 -9.95
N TYR A 378 -3.33 -1.49 -9.62
CA TYR A 378 -3.02 -1.17 -8.23
C TYR A 378 -4.14 -0.37 -7.55
N PHE A 379 -4.59 0.74 -8.14
CA PHE A 379 -5.60 1.60 -7.55
C PHE A 379 -7.04 1.06 -7.66
N THR A 380 -7.29 0.10 -8.53
CA THR A 380 -8.56 -0.66 -8.50
C THR A 380 -8.62 -1.56 -7.26
N ASP A 381 -7.51 -2.20 -6.90
CA ASP A 381 -7.43 -3.06 -5.73
C ASP A 381 -7.23 -2.26 -4.42
N ASN A 382 -6.53 -1.14 -4.48
CA ASN A 382 -6.15 -0.29 -3.35
C ASN A 382 -6.54 1.18 -3.57
N PRO A 383 -7.82 1.50 -3.74
CA PRO A 383 -8.24 2.88 -4.01
C PRO A 383 -8.05 3.76 -2.76
N PRO A 384 -7.64 5.04 -2.92
CA PRO A 384 -7.74 6.02 -1.85
C PRO A 384 -9.17 6.12 -1.32
N ARG A 385 -9.36 6.28 -0.02
CA ARG A 385 -10.69 6.21 0.63
C ARG A 385 -11.70 7.21 0.07
N ASP A 386 -11.24 8.39 -0.31
CA ASP A 386 -12.02 9.49 -0.86
C ASP A 386 -12.14 9.44 -2.39
N ALA A 387 -11.55 8.44 -3.04
CA ALA A 387 -11.59 8.31 -4.48
C ALA A 387 -12.91 7.69 -4.97
N LEU A 388 -13.31 8.06 -6.19
CA LEU A 388 -14.45 7.44 -6.89
C LEU A 388 -14.29 5.92 -6.98
N LEU A 389 -13.07 5.44 -7.20
CA LEU A 389 -12.75 4.01 -7.25
C LEU A 389 -12.98 3.29 -5.91
N ALA A 390 -12.91 3.99 -4.77
CA ALA A 390 -13.21 3.40 -3.47
C ALA A 390 -14.71 3.10 -3.31
N GLN A 391 -15.55 3.84 -4.00
CA GLN A 391 -17.02 3.70 -3.94
C GLN A 391 -17.53 2.60 -4.88
N THR A 392 -16.69 2.11 -5.78
CA THR A 392 -17.06 1.12 -6.79
C THR A 392 -16.07 -0.04 -6.85
N ARG A 393 -16.58 -1.21 -7.22
CA ARG A 393 -15.77 -2.38 -7.64
C ARG A 393 -16.21 -2.74 -9.05
N THR A 394 -15.36 -3.44 -9.78
CA THR A 394 -15.77 -4.01 -11.07
C THR A 394 -15.97 -5.52 -10.97
N HIS A 395 -16.98 -6.01 -11.70
CA HIS A 395 -17.23 -7.43 -11.85
C HIS A 395 -17.34 -7.77 -13.35
N LYS A 396 -16.47 -8.64 -13.83
CA LYS A 396 -16.59 -9.18 -15.20
C LYS A 396 -17.54 -10.35 -15.16
N VAL A 397 -18.65 -10.24 -15.86
CA VAL A 397 -19.71 -11.25 -15.94
C VAL A 397 -19.15 -12.55 -16.52
N LYS A 398 -19.39 -13.65 -15.83
CA LYS A 398 -19.02 -15.00 -16.25
C LYS A 398 -20.28 -15.78 -16.62
N SER A 399 -20.09 -16.90 -17.32
CA SER A 399 -21.19 -17.84 -17.56
C SER A 399 -21.84 -18.28 -16.24
N GLY A 400 -23.15 -18.23 -16.15
CA GLY A 400 -23.92 -18.52 -14.94
C GLY A 400 -24.11 -17.36 -13.97
N ASP A 401 -23.53 -16.17 -14.22
CA ASP A 401 -23.79 -14.99 -13.42
C ASP A 401 -25.17 -14.40 -13.73
N SER A 402 -25.81 -13.86 -12.70
CA SER A 402 -27.00 -13.00 -12.81
C SER A 402 -26.81 -11.77 -11.92
N LEU A 403 -27.54 -10.68 -12.20
CA LEU A 403 -27.47 -9.47 -11.36
C LEU A 403 -27.76 -9.78 -9.89
N SER A 404 -28.72 -10.70 -9.63
CA SER A 404 -29.07 -11.11 -8.26
C SER A 404 -27.91 -11.85 -7.56
N ARG A 405 -27.25 -12.79 -8.24
CA ARG A 405 -26.07 -13.48 -7.69
C ARG A 405 -24.90 -12.53 -7.47
N ILE A 406 -24.67 -11.60 -8.40
CA ILE A 406 -23.63 -10.58 -8.26
C ILE A 406 -23.96 -9.65 -7.09
N ALA A 407 -25.20 -9.20 -6.97
CA ALA A 407 -25.68 -8.38 -5.86
C ALA A 407 -25.45 -9.05 -4.50
N GLN A 408 -25.83 -10.33 -4.39
CA GLN A 408 -25.60 -11.15 -3.19
C GLN A 408 -24.11 -11.30 -2.87
N LYS A 409 -23.28 -11.62 -3.87
CA LYS A 409 -21.81 -11.77 -3.73
C LYS A 409 -21.17 -10.52 -3.19
N TYR A 410 -21.58 -9.35 -3.64
CA TYR A 410 -20.99 -8.07 -3.25
C TYR A 410 -21.76 -7.35 -2.14
N ARG A 411 -22.86 -7.94 -1.63
CA ARG A 411 -23.73 -7.40 -0.59
C ARG A 411 -24.29 -6.02 -0.94
N VAL A 412 -24.75 -5.85 -2.17
CA VAL A 412 -25.38 -4.63 -2.69
C VAL A 412 -26.75 -4.98 -3.25
N SER A 413 -27.61 -3.98 -3.48
CA SER A 413 -28.89 -4.23 -4.13
C SER A 413 -28.74 -4.35 -5.66
N VAL A 414 -29.62 -5.11 -6.31
CA VAL A 414 -29.70 -5.19 -7.78
C VAL A 414 -29.96 -3.81 -8.37
N ALA A 415 -30.82 -3.00 -7.72
CA ALA A 415 -31.10 -1.63 -8.12
C ALA A 415 -29.84 -0.74 -8.12
N ALA A 416 -28.96 -0.91 -7.11
CA ALA A 416 -27.70 -0.16 -7.04
C ALA A 416 -26.76 -0.54 -8.20
N ILE A 417 -26.66 -1.85 -8.54
CA ILE A 417 -25.86 -2.29 -9.70
C ILE A 417 -26.45 -1.74 -11.00
N ARG A 418 -27.77 -1.81 -11.18
CA ARG A 418 -28.43 -1.24 -12.37
C ARG A 418 -28.15 0.25 -12.53
N SER A 419 -28.35 1.02 -11.47
CA SER A 419 -28.11 2.47 -11.47
C SER A 419 -26.67 2.79 -11.82
N ALA A 420 -25.69 2.12 -11.16
CA ALA A 420 -24.27 2.35 -11.40
C ALA A 420 -23.82 2.03 -12.84
N ASN A 421 -24.55 1.15 -13.53
CA ASN A 421 -24.22 0.72 -14.90
C ASN A 421 -25.20 1.25 -15.95
N ARG A 422 -26.15 2.09 -15.57
CA ARG A 422 -27.23 2.60 -16.47
C ARG A 422 -27.97 1.49 -17.20
N LEU A 423 -28.20 0.35 -16.53
CA LEU A 423 -28.89 -0.78 -17.12
C LEU A 423 -30.42 -0.52 -17.10
N THR A 424 -31.05 -0.70 -18.25
CA THR A 424 -32.52 -0.60 -18.42
C THR A 424 -33.24 -1.88 -18.06
N SER A 425 -32.53 -3.03 -18.04
CA SER A 425 -33.06 -4.35 -17.70
C SER A 425 -32.08 -5.13 -16.82
N ASP A 426 -32.48 -6.31 -16.35
CA ASP A 426 -31.60 -7.21 -15.57
C ASP A 426 -30.74 -8.13 -16.46
N THR A 427 -30.82 -7.97 -17.78
CA THR A 427 -30.04 -8.75 -18.74
C THR A 427 -28.61 -8.29 -18.78
N ILE A 428 -27.67 -9.20 -18.56
CA ILE A 428 -26.22 -8.98 -18.62
C ILE A 428 -25.58 -9.99 -19.56
N GLN A 429 -24.47 -9.63 -20.18
CA GLN A 429 -23.76 -10.47 -21.14
C GLN A 429 -22.47 -11.02 -20.54
N VAL A 430 -22.11 -12.27 -20.88
CA VAL A 430 -20.82 -12.85 -20.51
C VAL A 430 -19.69 -11.99 -21.10
N GLY A 431 -18.71 -11.65 -20.27
CA GLY A 431 -17.62 -10.74 -20.62
C GLY A 431 -17.90 -9.27 -20.33
N GLN A 432 -19.16 -8.87 -20.11
CA GLN A 432 -19.53 -7.50 -19.71
C GLN A 432 -18.86 -7.15 -18.37
N THR A 433 -18.35 -5.93 -18.26
CA THR A 433 -17.80 -5.41 -16.99
C THR A 433 -18.84 -4.53 -16.32
N LEU A 434 -19.26 -4.92 -15.13
CA LEU A 434 -20.20 -4.16 -14.31
C LEU A 434 -19.47 -3.39 -13.22
N THR A 435 -19.86 -2.14 -13.01
CA THR A 435 -19.50 -1.33 -11.86
C THR A 435 -20.36 -1.72 -10.68
N ILE A 436 -19.77 -2.15 -9.58
CA ILE A 436 -20.44 -2.56 -8.35
C ILE A 436 -20.20 -1.48 -7.29
N PRO A 437 -21.23 -0.77 -6.81
CA PRO A 437 -21.08 0.20 -5.73
C PRO A 437 -20.53 -0.48 -4.45
N ARG A 438 -19.72 0.25 -3.68
CA ARG A 438 -19.37 -0.11 -2.30
C ARG A 438 -20.32 0.64 -1.38
N LEU A 439 -21.09 -0.08 -0.58
CA LEU A 439 -21.93 0.49 0.47
C LEU A 439 -21.08 0.80 1.71
#